data_751fc77c2dca87f07db702a76f1aaf67
#
_entry.id   751fc77c2dca87f07db702a76f1aaf67
#
_cell.length_a   1.000
_cell.length_b   1.000
_cell.length_c   1.000
_cell.angle_alpha   90.00
_cell.angle_beta   90.00
_cell.angle_gamma   90.00
#
_symmetry.space_group_name_H-M   'P 1'
#
loop_
_entity.id
_entity.type
_entity.pdbx_description
1 polymer ?
#
loop_
_entity_poly.entity_id
_entity_poly.type
_entity_poly.pdbx_seq_one_letter_code
_entity_poly.pdbx_strand_id
1 'polypeptide(L)'
;DIIGRRHTVEQTVEAFHLAREHGFDNINMDLIVGLPGEEYEQVEHTMKEVTALDPDSITVHSLAVKRAARLNMFKDQYKEMTFTNNQQIMEMTARYAYQAGHSPYYLYRQKNMAGNFENVGYAKPDSAGIYNILIMEEKQSILALGAGATSKKVSGELIERTENVKDIKNYVERIDEMIERK
;
A
#
# COMPACT_ATOMS: atom_id res chain seq x y z
N ASP A 1 -1.70 -17.36 0.10
CA ASP A 1 -2.83 -18.10 0.71
C ASP A 1 -3.21 -17.55 2.09
N ILE A 2 -2.26 -17.26 2.99
CA ILE A 2 -2.50 -16.83 4.38
C ILE A 2 -3.43 -15.61 4.47
N ILE A 3 -3.22 -14.58 3.67
CA ILE A 3 -4.03 -13.35 3.64
C ILE A 3 -5.15 -13.38 2.57
N GLY A 4 -5.40 -14.53 1.96
CA GLY A 4 -6.49 -14.73 0.99
C GLY A 4 -6.23 -14.13 -0.39
N ARG A 5 -4.98 -13.90 -0.77
CA ARG A 5 -4.60 -13.54 -2.14
C ARG A 5 -4.67 -14.76 -3.04
N ARG A 6 -5.17 -14.60 -4.25
CA ARG A 6 -5.42 -15.70 -5.20
C ARG A 6 -4.44 -15.76 -6.36
N HIS A 7 -3.50 -14.83 -6.44
CA HIS A 7 -2.43 -14.84 -7.44
C HIS A 7 -1.20 -15.56 -6.93
N THR A 8 -0.36 -16.04 -7.84
CA THR A 8 0.93 -16.66 -7.55
C THR A 8 2.07 -15.65 -7.70
N VAL A 9 3.29 -16.03 -7.26
CA VAL A 9 4.50 -15.23 -7.47
C VAL A 9 4.80 -15.09 -8.96
N GLU A 10 4.67 -16.18 -9.72
CA GLU A 10 4.88 -16.19 -11.16
C GLU A 10 3.96 -15.21 -11.89
N GLN A 11 2.68 -15.17 -11.53
CA GLN A 11 1.73 -14.20 -12.08
C GLN A 11 2.11 -12.75 -11.76
N THR A 12 2.71 -12.49 -10.60
CA THR A 12 3.20 -11.16 -10.25
C THR A 12 4.41 -10.78 -11.12
N VAL A 13 5.34 -11.70 -11.32
CA VAL A 13 6.52 -11.51 -12.19
C VAL A 13 6.11 -11.31 -13.65
N GLU A 14 5.20 -12.15 -14.15
CA GLU A 14 4.64 -12.01 -15.51
C GLU A 14 3.97 -10.65 -15.70
N ALA A 15 3.15 -10.21 -14.74
CA ALA A 15 2.48 -8.91 -14.80
C ALA A 15 3.48 -7.74 -14.82
N PHE A 16 4.58 -7.84 -14.06
CA PHE A 16 5.65 -6.85 -14.07
C PHE A 16 6.31 -6.76 -15.46
N HIS A 17 6.71 -7.89 -16.03
CA HIS A 17 7.31 -7.93 -17.37
C HIS A 17 6.34 -7.45 -18.45
N LEU A 18 5.09 -7.88 -18.39
CA LEU A 18 4.05 -7.44 -19.34
C LEU A 18 3.86 -5.92 -19.29
N ALA A 19 3.87 -5.32 -18.09
CA ALA A 19 3.80 -3.86 -17.94
C ALA A 19 5.01 -3.18 -18.62
N ARG A 20 6.24 -3.70 -18.44
CA ARG A 20 7.43 -3.19 -19.11
C ARG A 20 7.32 -3.29 -20.63
N GLU A 21 6.86 -4.44 -21.16
CA GLU A 21 6.66 -4.67 -22.60
C GLU A 21 5.64 -3.68 -23.20
N HIS A 22 4.65 -3.25 -22.42
CA HIS A 22 3.65 -2.27 -22.84
C HIS A 22 4.09 -0.81 -22.62
N GLY A 23 5.34 -0.57 -22.26
CA GLY A 23 5.93 0.76 -22.16
C GLY A 23 5.69 1.49 -20.85
N PHE A 24 5.28 0.78 -19.78
CA PHE A 24 5.27 1.37 -18.45
C PHE A 24 6.71 1.44 -17.91
N ASP A 25 7.24 2.64 -17.81
CA ASP A 25 8.62 2.96 -17.41
C ASP A 25 8.74 3.39 -15.94
N ASN A 26 7.62 3.54 -15.23
CA ASN A 26 7.59 3.83 -13.79
C ASN A 26 6.64 2.84 -13.09
N ILE A 27 7.20 1.73 -12.61
CA ILE A 27 6.46 0.65 -11.94
C ILE A 27 6.81 0.64 -10.46
N ASN A 28 5.79 0.76 -9.60
CA ASN A 28 5.92 0.58 -8.16
C ASN A 28 5.54 -0.84 -7.75
N MET A 29 6.30 -1.45 -6.87
CA MET A 29 5.96 -2.72 -6.22
C MET A 29 5.68 -2.52 -4.74
N ASP A 30 4.48 -2.92 -4.31
CA ASP A 30 4.05 -2.85 -2.92
C ASP A 30 4.36 -4.16 -2.18
N LEU A 31 4.99 -4.02 -1.02
CA LEU A 31 5.31 -5.12 -0.10
C LEU A 31 4.57 -4.93 1.22
N ILE A 32 4.13 -6.01 1.82
CA ILE A 32 3.60 -6.01 3.19
C ILE A 32 4.51 -6.85 4.05
N VAL A 33 5.05 -6.28 5.12
CA VAL A 33 5.88 -6.97 6.11
C VAL A 33 5.11 -7.16 7.42
N GLY A 34 5.45 -8.21 8.17
CA GLY A 34 4.76 -8.60 9.39
C GLY A 34 3.55 -9.48 9.14
N LEU A 35 3.53 -10.25 8.04
CA LEU A 35 2.51 -11.25 7.77
C LEU A 35 2.59 -12.41 8.78
N PRO A 36 1.46 -13.10 9.07
CA PRO A 36 1.48 -14.25 9.98
C PRO A 36 2.45 -15.33 9.53
N GLY A 37 3.37 -15.74 10.42
CA GLY A 37 4.35 -16.78 10.17
C GLY A 37 5.51 -16.37 9.25
N GLU A 38 5.66 -15.09 8.94
CA GLU A 38 6.77 -14.53 8.19
C GLU A 38 7.77 -13.88 9.15
N GLU A 39 9.04 -14.25 9.02
CA GLU A 39 10.14 -13.74 9.81
C GLU A 39 11.18 -13.05 8.92
N TYR A 40 12.34 -12.73 9.46
CA TYR A 40 13.39 -11.97 8.77
C TYR A 40 13.81 -12.61 7.44
N GLU A 41 14.02 -13.92 7.41
CA GLU A 41 14.54 -14.64 6.24
C GLU A 41 13.55 -14.62 5.06
N GLN A 42 12.25 -14.74 5.34
CA GLN A 42 11.21 -14.70 4.30
C GLN A 42 11.08 -13.29 3.72
N VAL A 43 11.13 -12.26 4.58
CA VAL A 43 11.10 -10.86 4.12
C VAL A 43 12.37 -10.54 3.31
N GLU A 44 13.54 -11.03 3.76
CA GLU A 44 14.79 -10.84 3.04
C GLU A 44 14.75 -11.52 1.66
N HIS A 45 14.21 -12.74 1.57
CA HIS A 45 14.02 -13.43 0.30
C HIS A 45 13.10 -12.60 -0.62
N THR A 46 11.97 -12.13 -0.11
CA THR A 46 11.06 -11.27 -0.88
C THR A 46 11.76 -10.00 -1.39
N MET A 47 12.58 -9.35 -0.56
CA MET A 47 13.34 -8.18 -0.99
C MET A 47 14.35 -8.49 -2.10
N LYS A 48 15.03 -9.64 -2.03
CA LYS A 48 15.94 -10.11 -3.10
C LYS A 48 15.21 -10.30 -4.43
N GLU A 49 14.08 -11.00 -4.41
CA GLU A 49 13.29 -11.25 -5.61
C GLU A 49 12.74 -9.96 -6.22
N VAL A 50 12.18 -9.07 -5.38
CA VAL A 50 11.61 -7.80 -5.85
C VAL A 50 12.70 -6.88 -6.41
N THR A 51 13.84 -6.75 -5.73
CA THR A 51 14.93 -5.90 -6.23
C THR A 51 15.58 -6.47 -7.50
N ALA A 52 15.56 -7.80 -7.70
CA ALA A 52 16.03 -8.43 -8.94
C ALA A 52 15.16 -8.12 -10.16
N LEU A 53 13.87 -7.80 -9.98
CA LEU A 53 12.98 -7.30 -11.04
C LEU A 53 13.29 -5.86 -11.46
N ASP A 54 14.08 -5.15 -10.67
CA ASP A 54 14.50 -3.77 -10.94
C ASP A 54 13.34 -2.78 -11.10
N PRO A 55 12.37 -2.71 -10.14
CA PRO A 55 11.29 -1.74 -10.19
C PRO A 55 11.81 -0.31 -10.04
N ASP A 56 11.01 0.69 -10.42
CA ASP A 56 11.37 2.10 -10.30
C ASP A 56 11.09 2.63 -8.89
N SER A 57 10.13 2.01 -8.20
CA SER A 57 9.83 2.30 -6.81
C SER A 57 9.35 1.06 -6.05
N ILE A 58 9.55 1.07 -4.74
CA ILE A 58 9.12 0.02 -3.82
C ILE A 58 8.43 0.69 -2.64
N THR A 59 7.25 0.21 -2.28
CA THR A 59 6.59 0.65 -1.05
C THR A 59 6.58 -0.48 -0.03
N VAL A 60 7.17 -0.27 1.12
CA VAL A 60 7.17 -1.23 2.22
C VAL A 60 6.07 -0.84 3.21
N HIS A 61 5.06 -1.68 3.30
CA HIS A 61 3.95 -1.51 4.22
C HIS A 61 4.13 -2.41 5.44
N SER A 62 4.03 -1.83 6.63
CA SER A 62 3.83 -2.63 7.85
C SER A 62 2.38 -3.09 7.93
N LEU A 63 2.17 -4.38 8.22
CA LEU A 63 0.82 -4.94 8.31
C LEU A 63 -0.06 -4.15 9.29
N ALA A 64 -1.18 -3.64 8.83
CA ALA A 64 -2.20 -3.00 9.64
C ALA A 64 -3.44 -3.90 9.75
N VAL A 65 -3.72 -4.41 10.96
CA VAL A 65 -4.88 -5.26 11.19
C VAL A 65 -6.12 -4.41 11.42
N LYS A 66 -6.90 -4.20 10.37
CA LYS A 66 -8.17 -3.46 10.44
C LYS A 66 -9.28 -4.34 11.01
N ARG A 67 -10.30 -3.72 11.65
CA ARG A 67 -11.41 -4.43 12.30
C ARG A 67 -12.15 -5.42 11.39
N ALA A 68 -12.34 -5.07 10.11
CA ALA A 68 -12.99 -5.91 9.10
C ALA A 68 -11.99 -6.76 8.29
N ALA A 69 -10.71 -6.78 8.64
CA ALA A 69 -9.74 -7.63 7.96
C ALA A 69 -9.95 -9.10 8.32
N ARG A 70 -9.72 -10.01 7.35
CA ARG A 70 -9.82 -11.45 7.54
C ARG A 70 -9.03 -11.95 8.76
N LEU A 71 -7.83 -11.42 8.97
CA LEU A 71 -6.99 -11.71 10.13
C LEU A 71 -7.67 -11.42 11.48
N ASN A 72 -8.53 -10.40 11.53
CA ASN A 72 -9.27 -10.05 12.73
C ASN A 72 -10.58 -10.83 12.86
N MET A 73 -11.23 -11.13 11.74
CA MET A 73 -12.49 -11.91 11.71
C MET A 73 -12.26 -13.39 12.06
N PHE A 74 -11.13 -13.95 11.70
CA PHE A 74 -10.75 -15.35 11.90
C PHE A 74 -9.55 -15.50 12.83
N LYS A 75 -9.52 -14.74 13.91
CA LYS A 75 -8.41 -14.71 14.88
C LYS A 75 -7.95 -16.09 15.34
N ASP A 76 -8.89 -17.03 15.48
CA ASP A 76 -8.60 -18.38 15.97
C ASP A 76 -7.72 -19.18 15.00
N GLN A 77 -7.78 -18.90 13.69
CA GLN A 77 -6.94 -19.52 12.67
C GLN A 77 -5.48 -19.02 12.71
N TYR A 78 -5.24 -17.88 13.35
CA TYR A 78 -3.93 -17.22 13.41
C TYR A 78 -3.35 -17.17 14.84
N LYS A 79 -3.99 -17.83 15.83
CA LYS A 79 -3.59 -17.75 17.24
C LYS A 79 -2.18 -18.25 17.51
N GLU A 80 -1.73 -19.24 16.73
CA GLU A 80 -0.42 -19.85 16.89
C GLU A 80 0.65 -19.23 15.97
N MET A 81 0.26 -18.27 15.13
CA MET A 81 1.19 -17.60 14.21
C MET A 81 1.78 -16.35 14.86
N THR A 82 3.08 -16.19 14.72
CA THR A 82 3.78 -14.97 15.10
C THR A 82 3.53 -13.87 14.07
N PHE A 83 3.37 -12.64 14.52
CA PHE A 83 3.32 -11.45 13.71
C PHE A 83 4.59 -10.65 13.99
N THR A 84 5.63 -10.95 13.24
CA THR A 84 6.95 -10.37 13.50
C THR A 84 7.19 -9.20 12.56
N ASN A 85 7.08 -7.97 13.08
CA ASN A 85 7.71 -6.82 12.46
C ASN A 85 8.51 -6.07 13.53
N ASN A 86 9.78 -5.83 13.25
CA ASN A 86 10.71 -5.22 14.16
C ASN A 86 11.67 -4.28 13.42
N GLN A 87 12.45 -3.53 14.17
CA GLN A 87 13.41 -2.58 13.61
C GLN A 87 14.40 -3.24 12.65
N GLN A 88 14.87 -4.45 12.97
CA GLN A 88 15.85 -5.18 12.15
C GLN A 88 15.29 -5.51 10.76
N ILE A 89 14.00 -5.91 10.66
CA ILE A 89 13.32 -6.15 9.38
C ILE A 89 13.19 -4.84 8.60
N MET A 90 12.76 -3.75 9.24
CA MET A 90 12.62 -2.46 8.57
C MET A 90 13.96 -1.90 8.08
N GLU A 91 15.01 -2.02 8.87
CA GLU A 91 16.37 -1.62 8.45
C GLU A 91 16.90 -2.50 7.30
N MET A 92 16.59 -3.78 7.30
CA MET A 92 16.94 -4.68 6.20
C MET A 92 16.22 -4.27 4.91
N THR A 93 14.91 -4.01 4.95
CA THR A 93 14.18 -3.58 3.74
C THR A 93 14.72 -2.25 3.20
N ALA A 94 15.03 -1.28 4.07
CA ALA A 94 15.67 -0.03 3.70
C ALA A 94 17.03 -0.25 3.03
N ARG A 95 17.87 -1.12 3.61
CA ARG A 95 19.19 -1.45 3.04
C ARG A 95 19.09 -2.03 1.63
N TYR A 96 18.16 -2.97 1.38
CA TYR A 96 17.94 -3.52 0.05
C TYR A 96 17.47 -2.46 -0.94
N ALA A 97 16.55 -1.58 -0.53
CA ALA A 97 16.11 -0.45 -1.35
C ALA A 97 17.29 0.47 -1.73
N TYR A 98 18.10 0.87 -0.76
CA TYR A 98 19.30 1.70 -1.03
C TYR A 98 20.31 1.01 -1.94
N GLN A 99 20.58 -0.27 -1.76
CA GLN A 99 21.49 -1.03 -2.62
C GLN A 99 20.99 -1.14 -4.06
N ALA A 100 19.67 -1.14 -4.25
CA ALA A 100 19.02 -1.10 -5.58
C ALA A 100 18.87 0.33 -6.14
N GLY A 101 19.47 1.34 -5.52
CA GLY A 101 19.48 2.73 -6.01
C GLY A 101 18.23 3.54 -5.66
N HIS A 102 17.39 3.05 -4.77
CA HIS A 102 16.20 3.77 -4.33
C HIS A 102 16.50 4.64 -3.10
N SER A 103 15.77 5.76 -2.98
CA SER A 103 15.79 6.64 -1.81
C SER A 103 14.38 6.83 -1.26
N PRO A 104 14.20 7.01 0.05
CA PRO A 104 12.87 7.25 0.61
C PRO A 104 12.33 8.60 0.11
N TYR A 105 11.06 8.65 -0.28
CA TYR A 105 10.45 9.89 -0.78
C TYR A 105 9.13 10.25 -0.09
N TYR A 106 8.47 9.28 0.55
CA TYR A 106 7.34 9.54 1.43
C TYR A 106 7.23 8.49 2.51
N LEU A 107 6.55 8.86 3.60
CA LEU A 107 6.18 7.92 4.66
C LEU A 107 4.79 8.27 5.21
N TYR A 108 4.08 7.26 5.69
CA TYR A 108 2.86 7.48 6.43
C TYR A 108 2.61 6.38 7.46
N ARG A 109 1.87 6.73 8.52
CA ARG A 109 1.51 5.80 9.59
C ARG A 109 0.00 5.61 9.64
N GLN A 110 -0.44 4.37 9.79
CA GLN A 110 -1.82 4.01 10.09
C GLN A 110 -1.97 3.60 11.56
N LYS A 111 -3.21 3.59 12.06
CA LYS A 111 -3.50 3.02 13.39
C LYS A 111 -3.37 1.50 13.34
N ASN A 112 -2.90 0.90 14.46
CA ASN A 112 -2.78 -0.55 14.65
C ASN A 112 -1.84 -1.25 13.64
N MET A 113 -0.71 -0.66 13.36
CA MET A 113 0.33 -1.27 12.54
C MET A 113 1.21 -2.20 13.39
N ALA A 114 1.62 -3.32 12.80
CA ALA A 114 2.56 -4.26 13.41
C ALA A 114 3.89 -3.55 13.74
N GLY A 115 4.36 -3.67 14.99
CA GLY A 115 5.58 -3.02 15.47
C GLY A 115 5.51 -1.49 15.55
N ASN A 116 4.35 -0.87 15.25
CA ASN A 116 4.15 0.59 15.25
C ASN A 116 5.08 1.36 14.28
N PHE A 117 5.49 0.71 13.19
CA PHE A 117 6.35 1.28 12.15
C PHE A 117 5.54 2.04 11.09
N GLU A 118 6.20 2.93 10.35
CA GLU A 118 5.65 3.64 9.20
C GLU A 118 5.66 2.75 7.95
N ASN A 119 4.78 3.07 7.01
CA ASN A 119 4.91 2.67 5.62
C ASN A 119 5.86 3.64 4.92
N VAL A 120 6.82 3.12 4.17
CA VAL A 120 7.84 3.95 3.50
C VAL A 120 7.86 3.63 2.01
N GLY A 121 7.75 4.66 1.18
CA GLY A 121 7.97 4.58 -0.26
C GLY A 121 9.40 4.96 -0.61
N TYR A 122 10.05 4.08 -1.35
CA TYR A 122 11.40 4.26 -1.89
C TYR A 122 11.34 4.33 -3.41
N ALA A 123 12.06 5.24 -4.03
CA ALA A 123 12.09 5.40 -5.49
C ALA A 123 13.51 5.68 -6.01
N LYS A 124 13.75 5.27 -7.26
CA LYS A 124 14.91 5.73 -8.01
C LYS A 124 14.80 7.23 -8.29
N PRO A 125 15.90 7.92 -8.63
CA PRO A 125 15.83 9.31 -9.08
C PRO A 125 14.77 9.48 -10.18
N ASP A 126 13.98 10.56 -10.07
CA ASP A 126 12.90 10.93 -10.99
C ASP A 126 11.71 9.96 -11.08
N SER A 127 11.68 8.90 -10.26
CA SER A 127 10.60 7.89 -10.27
C SER A 127 9.65 8.00 -9.08
N ALA A 128 9.76 9.05 -8.25
CA ALA A 128 8.89 9.26 -7.10
C ALA A 128 7.42 9.43 -7.54
N GLY A 129 6.51 8.74 -6.85
CA GLY A 129 5.08 8.82 -7.10
C GLY A 129 4.51 10.17 -6.68
N ILE A 130 4.36 11.10 -7.62
CA ILE A 130 3.86 12.47 -7.38
C ILE A 130 2.51 12.46 -6.68
N TYR A 131 1.62 11.53 -7.04
CA TYR A 131 0.32 11.36 -6.39
C TYR A 131 0.47 11.08 -4.88
N ASN A 132 1.40 10.23 -4.48
CA ASN A 132 1.64 9.92 -3.07
C ASN A 132 2.12 11.16 -2.31
N ILE A 133 3.02 11.93 -2.89
CA ILE A 133 3.54 13.18 -2.31
C ILE A 133 2.39 14.17 -2.13
N LEU A 134 1.64 14.45 -3.19
CA LEU A 134 0.56 15.45 -3.17
C LEU A 134 -0.58 15.09 -2.23
N ILE A 135 -0.86 13.78 -2.05
CA ILE A 135 -1.85 13.29 -1.07
C ILE A 135 -1.34 13.49 0.36
N MET A 136 -0.11 13.09 0.66
CA MET A 136 0.47 13.20 2.00
C MET A 136 0.62 14.67 2.43
N GLU A 137 1.04 15.53 1.52
CA GLU A 137 1.16 16.97 1.73
C GLU A 137 -0.18 17.72 1.69
N GLU A 138 -1.29 17.02 1.42
CA GLU A 138 -2.63 17.59 1.28
C GLU A 138 -2.72 18.78 0.30
N LYS A 139 -1.94 18.72 -0.79
CA LYS A 139 -1.86 19.79 -1.80
C LYS A 139 -2.83 19.60 -2.96
N GLN A 140 -3.42 18.42 -3.12
CA GLN A 140 -4.27 18.07 -4.27
C GLN A 140 -5.70 17.77 -3.84
N SER A 141 -6.65 18.36 -4.54
CA SER A 141 -8.06 17.95 -4.50
C SER A 141 -8.24 16.59 -5.16
N ILE A 142 -9.11 15.76 -4.60
CA ILE A 142 -9.38 14.41 -5.07
C ILE A 142 -10.88 14.25 -5.26
N LEU A 143 -11.30 13.95 -6.46
CA LEU A 143 -12.65 13.51 -6.75
C LEU A 143 -12.70 11.99 -6.71
N ALA A 144 -13.31 11.44 -5.66
CA ALA A 144 -13.36 10.00 -5.44
C ALA A 144 -14.69 9.41 -5.90
N LEU A 145 -14.65 8.31 -6.64
CA LEU A 145 -15.79 7.60 -7.18
C LEU A 145 -15.97 6.25 -6.46
N GLY A 146 -17.22 5.79 -6.38
CA GLY A 146 -17.57 4.51 -5.79
C GLY A 146 -18.17 4.61 -4.38
N ALA A 147 -18.83 3.51 -3.96
CA ALA A 147 -19.42 3.39 -2.63
C ALA A 147 -18.34 3.48 -1.54
N GLY A 148 -18.60 4.28 -0.52
CA GLY A 148 -17.68 4.49 0.60
C GLY A 148 -16.42 5.33 0.29
N ALA A 149 -16.29 5.85 -0.93
CA ALA A 149 -15.18 6.71 -1.31
C ALA A 149 -15.34 8.13 -0.72
N THR A 150 -14.22 8.77 -0.42
CA THR A 150 -14.18 10.14 0.15
C THR A 150 -13.48 11.07 -0.82
N SER A 151 -14.21 12.07 -1.33
CA SER A 151 -13.63 13.20 -2.06
C SER A 151 -12.99 14.17 -1.08
N LYS A 152 -11.90 14.79 -1.49
CA LYS A 152 -11.20 15.84 -0.74
C LYS A 152 -11.05 17.08 -1.62
N LYS A 153 -11.57 18.21 -1.20
CA LYS A 153 -11.35 19.51 -1.83
C LYS A 153 -10.34 20.30 -1.02
N VAL A 154 -9.28 20.75 -1.69
CA VAL A 154 -8.21 21.55 -1.09
C VAL A 154 -8.32 22.98 -1.66
N SER A 155 -8.50 23.95 -0.76
CA SER A 155 -8.58 25.38 -1.09
C SER A 155 -7.67 26.16 -0.14
N GLY A 156 -6.37 26.27 -0.50
CA GLY A 156 -5.34 26.81 0.39
C GLY A 156 -5.16 25.93 1.62
N GLU A 157 -5.43 26.47 2.80
CA GLU A 157 -5.36 25.73 4.08
C GLU A 157 -6.67 25.01 4.42
N LEU A 158 -7.76 25.32 3.73
CA LEU A 158 -9.05 24.69 3.98
C LEU A 158 -9.16 23.36 3.24
N ILE A 159 -9.48 22.31 3.98
CA ILE A 159 -9.70 20.97 3.46
C ILE A 159 -11.11 20.52 3.81
N GLU A 160 -11.93 20.34 2.78
CA GLU A 160 -13.29 19.81 2.90
C GLU A 160 -13.31 18.36 2.43
N ARG A 161 -14.08 17.51 3.13
CA ARG A 161 -14.25 16.09 2.79
C ARG A 161 -15.71 15.76 2.57
N THR A 162 -16.01 15.08 1.47
CA THR A 162 -17.35 14.61 1.14
C THR A 162 -17.33 13.11 0.93
N GLU A 163 -18.12 12.39 1.73
CA GLU A 163 -18.20 10.94 1.67
C GLU A 163 -19.38 10.45 0.85
N ASN A 164 -19.17 9.41 0.05
CA ASN A 164 -20.22 8.63 -0.53
C ASN A 164 -20.78 7.63 0.49
N VAL A 165 -22.04 7.23 0.33
CA VAL A 165 -22.62 6.15 1.14
C VAL A 165 -21.84 4.86 0.95
N LYS A 166 -21.67 4.08 2.03
CA LYS A 166 -20.81 2.87 2.01
C LYS A 166 -21.47 1.66 1.41
N ASP A 167 -22.79 1.56 1.52
CA ASP A 167 -23.55 0.46 0.94
C ASP A 167 -23.71 0.63 -0.56
N ILE A 168 -23.39 -0.44 -1.32
CA ILE A 168 -23.36 -0.40 -2.79
C ILE A 168 -24.76 -0.12 -3.36
N LYS A 169 -25.81 -0.75 -2.82
CA LYS A 169 -27.17 -0.56 -3.28
C LYS A 169 -27.61 0.89 -3.09
N ASN A 170 -27.44 1.42 -1.88
CA ASN A 170 -27.74 2.81 -1.58
C ASN A 170 -26.90 3.80 -2.42
N TYR A 171 -25.64 3.46 -2.73
CA TYR A 171 -24.79 4.29 -3.59
C TYR A 171 -25.37 4.40 -5.01
N VAL A 172 -25.81 3.28 -5.59
CA VAL A 172 -26.40 3.26 -6.94
C VAL A 172 -27.75 3.96 -6.95
N GLU A 173 -28.62 3.69 -5.97
CA GLU A 173 -29.95 4.30 -5.89
C GLU A 173 -29.91 5.82 -5.62
N ARG A 174 -28.86 6.33 -5.01
CA ARG A 174 -28.67 7.74 -4.64
C ARG A 174 -27.53 8.40 -5.40
N ILE A 175 -27.23 7.94 -6.62
CA ILE A 175 -26.07 8.42 -7.38
C ILE A 175 -26.12 9.93 -7.64
N ASP A 176 -27.28 10.46 -7.99
CA ASP A 176 -27.47 11.89 -8.26
C ASP A 176 -27.13 12.74 -7.02
N GLU A 177 -27.60 12.32 -5.83
CA GLU A 177 -27.25 12.97 -4.58
C GLU A 177 -25.74 12.90 -4.30
N MET A 178 -25.07 11.77 -4.61
CA MET A 178 -23.63 11.66 -4.44
C MET A 178 -22.85 12.57 -5.39
N ILE A 179 -23.40 12.85 -6.56
CA ILE A 179 -22.83 13.81 -7.52
C ILE A 179 -23.01 15.24 -7.02
N GLU A 180 -24.21 15.60 -6.56
CA GLU A 180 -24.53 16.95 -6.07
C GLU A 180 -23.72 17.36 -4.84
N ARG A 181 -23.29 16.39 -4.01
CA ARG A 181 -22.46 16.65 -2.82
C ARG A 181 -21.03 17.10 -3.15
N LYS A 182 -20.56 16.94 -4.37
CA LYS A 182 -19.18 17.16 -4.81
C LYS A 182 -18.98 18.42 -5.59
#